data_2f93eea9563b4dbd77cc2590cc40fba0
#
_entry.id   2f93eea9563b4dbd77cc2590cc40fba0
#
_cell.length_a   1.000
_cell.length_b   1.000
_cell.length_c   1.000
_cell.angle_alpha   90.00
_cell.angle_beta   90.00
_cell.angle_gamma   90.00
#
_symmetry.space_group_name_H-M   'P 1'
#
loop_
_entity.id
_entity.type
_entity.pdbx_description
1 polymer ?
#
loop_
_entity_poly.entity_id
_entity_poly.type
_entity_poly.pdbx_seq_one_letter_code
_entity_poly.pdbx_strand_id
1 'polypeptide(L)'
;MLKVTIDYCGNYIYEDGTLSRILIDGGYITFESNIPKYHFYIQDHLGNIRVVADQSGVAEQVNHYYPYGGIIADISTNQGLQRHKYNGKEYDRMYGLNLYDYGARHYDPATLAWTAMDPLAEKYYPITPYGYCHSNPVMYVDENGDSTRVYTETNSLGHTWMSIGEGNDIIVYSYGRYNGTDKGQKGKSSGTNLSNGQGVLLRFTGKEAKNYLADKNKDGMSTFVITDVSDNYIQNLVDKLFFSSSKLPDNPQSKYYKSTSAHIIDNYILWNNNCTTFVSDVINNAGSNSLVGYTMYTNPYGISTTYRSKQRFINPRSMQSFLIQQSKHHNNVYKSK
;
A
#
# COMPACT_ATOMS: atom_id res chain seq x y z
N MET A 1 -11.94 8.60 -37.52
CA MET A 1 -11.98 7.96 -36.21
C MET A 1 -12.46 9.01 -35.21
N LEU A 2 -13.58 8.80 -34.56
CA LEU A 2 -14.05 9.73 -33.53
C LEU A 2 -13.07 9.64 -32.34
N LYS A 3 -12.50 10.78 -31.97
CA LYS A 3 -11.59 10.89 -30.82
C LYS A 3 -12.48 11.00 -29.56
N VAL A 4 -12.58 9.95 -28.76
CA VAL A 4 -13.26 9.98 -27.47
C VAL A 4 -12.28 10.57 -26.46
N THR A 5 -12.68 11.62 -25.77
CA THR A 5 -11.92 12.19 -24.63
C THR A 5 -12.47 11.62 -23.34
N ILE A 6 -11.58 11.14 -22.46
CA ILE A 6 -11.94 10.61 -21.16
C ILE A 6 -11.29 11.48 -20.10
N ASP A 7 -12.12 12.01 -19.20
CA ASP A 7 -11.68 12.84 -18.09
C ASP A 7 -12.03 12.15 -16.77
N TYR A 8 -11.08 12.16 -15.82
CA TYR A 8 -11.22 11.57 -14.51
C TYR A 8 -11.29 12.67 -13.45
N CYS A 9 -12.33 12.63 -12.62
CA CYS A 9 -12.50 13.52 -11.47
C CYS A 9 -12.76 12.66 -10.22
N GLY A 10 -11.69 12.15 -9.60
CA GLY A 10 -11.80 11.15 -8.56
C GLY A 10 -12.44 9.87 -9.09
N ASN A 11 -13.59 9.48 -8.53
CA ASN A 11 -14.35 8.30 -8.96
C ASN A 11 -15.38 8.60 -10.09
N TYR A 12 -15.48 9.84 -10.56
CA TYR A 12 -16.35 10.24 -11.66
C TYR A 12 -15.59 10.17 -12.97
N ILE A 13 -16.13 9.45 -13.95
CA ILE A 13 -15.56 9.31 -15.30
C ILE A 13 -16.48 9.99 -16.30
N TYR A 14 -15.92 10.90 -17.07
CA TYR A 14 -16.60 11.63 -18.13
C TYR A 14 -16.08 11.15 -19.48
N GLU A 15 -17.00 10.96 -20.43
CA GLU A 15 -16.67 10.69 -21.83
C GLU A 15 -17.22 11.84 -22.67
N ASP A 16 -16.34 12.50 -23.44
CA ASP A 16 -16.66 13.70 -24.23
C ASP A 16 -17.41 14.78 -23.45
N GLY A 17 -16.98 15.02 -22.19
CA GLY A 17 -17.56 16.01 -21.29
C GLY A 17 -18.87 15.60 -20.64
N THR A 18 -19.38 14.39 -20.90
CA THR A 18 -20.61 13.88 -20.29
C THR A 18 -20.28 12.84 -19.23
N LEU A 19 -20.93 12.89 -18.06
CA LEU A 19 -20.76 11.88 -17.02
C LEU A 19 -21.17 10.49 -17.55
N SER A 20 -20.19 9.62 -17.73
CA SER A 20 -20.36 8.27 -18.23
C SER A 20 -20.65 7.29 -17.10
N ARG A 21 -19.85 7.35 -16.04
CA ARG A 21 -19.99 6.43 -14.90
C ARG A 21 -19.39 6.98 -13.61
N ILE A 22 -19.85 6.43 -12.50
CA ILE A 22 -19.28 6.69 -11.17
C ILE A 22 -18.74 5.37 -10.64
N LEU A 23 -17.44 5.29 -10.33
CA LEU A 23 -16.85 4.14 -9.68
C LEU A 23 -17.30 4.07 -8.22
N ILE A 24 -17.67 2.88 -7.76
CA ILE A 24 -18.01 2.58 -6.38
C ILE A 24 -17.23 1.36 -5.92
N ASP A 25 -17.20 1.12 -4.63
CA ASP A 25 -16.59 -0.10 -4.10
C ASP A 25 -17.31 -1.35 -4.64
N GLY A 26 -16.56 -2.22 -5.31
CA GLY A 26 -17.07 -3.44 -5.93
C GLY A 26 -17.89 -3.24 -7.21
N GLY A 27 -17.83 -2.09 -7.90
CA GLY A 27 -18.54 -1.89 -9.14
C GLY A 27 -18.57 -0.47 -9.68
N TYR A 28 -19.62 -0.14 -10.42
CA TYR A 28 -19.85 1.20 -10.95
C TYR A 28 -21.34 1.49 -11.18
N ILE A 29 -21.69 2.76 -11.33
CA ILE A 29 -23.04 3.25 -11.64
C ILE A 29 -22.99 3.91 -13.01
N THR A 30 -23.96 3.59 -13.87
CA THR A 30 -24.28 4.35 -15.09
C THR A 30 -25.64 5.00 -14.95
N PHE A 31 -25.99 5.88 -15.89
CA PHE A 31 -27.27 6.58 -15.88
C PHE A 31 -27.98 6.38 -17.21
N GLU A 32 -29.18 5.81 -17.17
CA GLU A 32 -30.09 5.75 -18.30
C GLU A 32 -31.28 6.70 -18.06
N SER A 33 -31.40 7.72 -18.87
CA SER A 33 -32.44 8.76 -18.70
C SER A 33 -32.50 9.36 -17.26
N ASN A 34 -31.33 9.61 -16.66
CA ASN A 34 -31.13 10.06 -15.28
C ASN A 34 -31.53 9.04 -14.19
N ILE A 35 -31.80 7.80 -14.54
CA ILE A 35 -32.04 6.71 -13.58
C ILE A 35 -30.73 5.97 -13.37
N PRO A 36 -30.25 5.82 -12.11
CA PRO A 36 -29.03 5.09 -11.83
C PRO A 36 -29.22 3.59 -12.09
N LYS A 37 -28.25 2.99 -12.78
CA LYS A 37 -28.12 1.56 -13.01
C LYS A 37 -26.83 1.08 -12.36
N TYR A 38 -26.94 0.10 -11.47
CA TYR A 38 -25.82 -0.45 -10.72
C TYR A 38 -25.23 -1.66 -11.41
N HIS A 39 -23.89 -1.71 -11.45
CA HIS A 39 -23.11 -2.80 -12.02
C HIS A 39 -22.13 -3.29 -10.97
N PHE A 40 -22.09 -4.60 -10.72
CA PHE A 40 -21.30 -5.22 -9.67
C PHE A 40 -20.19 -6.08 -10.26
N TYR A 41 -19.01 -6.00 -9.67
CA TYR A 41 -17.86 -6.81 -10.01
C TYR A 41 -17.84 -8.11 -9.21
N ILE A 42 -17.73 -9.24 -9.88
CA ILE A 42 -17.39 -10.52 -9.28
C ILE A 42 -15.93 -10.78 -9.63
N GLN A 43 -15.08 -10.76 -8.61
CA GLN A 43 -13.63 -10.85 -8.71
C GLN A 43 -13.13 -12.20 -8.19
N ASP A 44 -12.00 -12.65 -8.71
CA ASP A 44 -11.25 -13.76 -8.13
C ASP A 44 -10.30 -13.31 -7.02
N HIS A 45 -9.53 -14.24 -6.47
CA HIS A 45 -8.61 -14.00 -5.34
C HIS A 45 -7.45 -13.02 -5.65
N LEU A 46 -7.21 -12.69 -6.91
CA LEU A 46 -6.21 -11.71 -7.36
C LEU A 46 -6.85 -10.36 -7.73
N GLY A 47 -8.15 -10.17 -7.48
CA GLY A 47 -8.86 -8.96 -7.86
C GLY A 47 -9.20 -8.88 -9.36
N ASN A 48 -9.04 -9.96 -10.12
CA ASN A 48 -9.44 -9.99 -11.54
C ASN A 48 -10.94 -9.90 -11.65
N ILE A 49 -11.46 -8.95 -12.42
CA ILE A 49 -12.91 -8.84 -12.69
C ILE A 49 -13.32 -9.95 -13.65
N ARG A 50 -13.93 -11.00 -13.11
CA ARG A 50 -14.37 -12.18 -13.85
C ARG A 50 -15.73 -11.97 -14.48
N VAL A 51 -16.65 -11.35 -13.74
CA VAL A 51 -18.00 -11.06 -14.21
C VAL A 51 -18.39 -9.65 -13.81
N VAL A 52 -19.09 -8.97 -14.68
CA VAL A 52 -19.87 -7.77 -14.35
C VAL A 52 -21.33 -8.17 -14.42
N ALA A 53 -22.05 -8.01 -13.32
CA ALA A 53 -23.48 -8.31 -13.23
C ALA A 53 -24.29 -7.02 -13.01
N ASP A 54 -25.47 -6.95 -13.57
CA ASP A 54 -26.43 -5.87 -13.29
C ASP A 54 -27.10 -6.06 -11.92
N GLN A 55 -27.89 -5.09 -11.52
CA GLN A 55 -28.65 -5.10 -10.26
C GLN A 55 -29.68 -6.25 -10.15
N SER A 56 -30.00 -6.93 -11.24
CA SER A 56 -30.88 -8.11 -11.29
C SER A 56 -30.09 -9.42 -11.20
N GLY A 57 -28.76 -9.35 -11.14
CA GLY A 57 -27.87 -10.51 -11.12
C GLY A 57 -27.59 -11.10 -12.50
N VAL A 58 -27.98 -10.43 -13.58
CA VAL A 58 -27.69 -10.88 -14.95
C VAL A 58 -26.26 -10.50 -15.31
N ALA A 59 -25.48 -11.48 -15.80
CA ALA A 59 -24.12 -11.25 -16.25
C ALA A 59 -24.12 -10.42 -17.55
N GLU A 60 -23.59 -9.20 -17.47
CA GLU A 60 -23.46 -8.28 -18.60
C GLU A 60 -22.10 -8.45 -19.33
N GLN A 61 -21.07 -8.86 -18.59
CA GLN A 61 -19.74 -9.13 -19.13
C GLN A 61 -19.12 -10.32 -18.41
N VAL A 62 -18.43 -11.16 -19.15
CA VAL A 62 -17.63 -12.27 -18.60
C VAL A 62 -16.22 -12.16 -19.18
N ASN A 63 -15.22 -12.22 -18.30
CA ASN A 63 -13.82 -12.17 -18.68
C ASN A 63 -13.07 -13.43 -18.23
N HIS A 64 -12.32 -14.01 -19.15
CA HIS A 64 -11.37 -15.08 -18.88
C HIS A 64 -9.97 -14.60 -19.22
N TYR A 65 -9.01 -14.92 -18.34
CA TYR A 65 -7.63 -14.45 -18.48
C TYR A 65 -6.65 -15.62 -18.52
N TYR A 66 -5.61 -15.45 -19.32
CA TYR A 66 -4.36 -16.20 -19.13
C TYR A 66 -3.69 -15.78 -17.81
N PRO A 67 -2.78 -16.60 -17.25
CA PRO A 67 -2.14 -16.30 -15.96
C PRO A 67 -1.51 -14.90 -15.87
N TYR A 68 -1.01 -14.37 -16.97
CA TYR A 68 -0.42 -13.03 -17.09
C TYR A 68 -1.41 -11.95 -17.55
N GLY A 69 -2.69 -12.16 -17.43
CA GLY A 69 -3.70 -11.12 -17.64
C GLY A 69 -4.13 -10.91 -19.10
N GLY A 70 -3.55 -11.65 -20.05
CA GLY A 70 -4.05 -11.64 -21.42
C GLY A 70 -5.50 -12.14 -21.46
N ILE A 71 -6.40 -11.43 -22.17
CA ILE A 71 -7.81 -11.82 -22.26
C ILE A 71 -7.95 -12.98 -23.24
N ILE A 72 -8.64 -14.06 -22.82
CA ILE A 72 -9.01 -15.17 -23.70
C ILE A 72 -10.28 -14.77 -24.47
N ALA A 73 -10.09 -14.24 -25.68
CA ALA A 73 -11.15 -13.60 -26.45
C ALA A 73 -12.29 -14.56 -26.82
N ASP A 74 -11.97 -15.81 -27.14
CA ASP A 74 -12.93 -16.80 -27.64
C ASP A 74 -14.02 -17.20 -26.62
N ILE A 75 -13.72 -17.06 -25.34
CA ILE A 75 -14.63 -17.42 -24.25
C ILE A 75 -15.03 -16.22 -23.36
N SER A 76 -14.55 -15.03 -23.67
CA SER A 76 -14.93 -13.79 -23.00
C SER A 76 -16.02 -13.07 -23.77
N THR A 77 -17.00 -12.49 -23.06
CA THR A 77 -18.15 -11.81 -23.66
C THR A 77 -18.15 -10.32 -23.35
N ASN A 78 -18.69 -9.51 -24.26
CA ASN A 78 -18.93 -8.09 -24.11
C ASN A 78 -17.73 -7.29 -23.54
N GLN A 79 -16.54 -7.54 -24.08
CA GLN A 79 -15.27 -7.00 -23.57
C GLN A 79 -15.19 -5.47 -23.57
N GLY A 80 -16.04 -4.79 -24.35
CA GLY A 80 -16.10 -3.34 -24.47
C GLY A 80 -16.95 -2.63 -23.41
N LEU A 81 -17.71 -3.37 -22.58
CA LEU A 81 -18.68 -2.79 -21.65
C LEU A 81 -18.02 -1.83 -20.65
N GLN A 82 -16.90 -2.25 -20.08
CA GLN A 82 -16.11 -1.41 -19.17
C GLN A 82 -14.62 -1.79 -19.27
N ARG A 83 -13.73 -0.91 -18.79
CA ARG A 83 -12.29 -1.04 -19.00
C ARG A 83 -11.54 -1.79 -17.91
N HIS A 84 -12.02 -1.76 -16.66
CA HIS A 84 -11.36 -2.43 -15.55
C HIS A 84 -11.44 -3.95 -15.72
N LYS A 85 -10.28 -4.62 -15.68
CA LYS A 85 -10.14 -6.05 -16.03
C LYS A 85 -9.27 -6.81 -15.03
N TYR A 86 -8.09 -7.21 -15.48
CA TYR A 86 -7.08 -7.97 -14.73
C TYR A 86 -6.58 -7.16 -13.54
N ASN A 87 -6.54 -7.76 -12.35
CA ASN A 87 -6.25 -7.13 -11.05
C ASN A 87 -7.08 -5.84 -10.77
N GLY A 88 -8.26 -5.71 -11.38
CA GLY A 88 -9.07 -4.50 -11.30
C GLY A 88 -8.50 -3.30 -12.04
N LYS A 89 -7.42 -3.46 -12.82
CA LYS A 89 -6.74 -2.36 -13.53
C LYS A 89 -7.45 -2.00 -14.82
N GLU A 90 -7.33 -0.73 -15.21
CA GLU A 90 -7.86 -0.24 -16.47
C GLU A 90 -7.06 -0.80 -17.64
N TYR A 91 -7.77 -1.40 -18.60
CA TYR A 91 -7.20 -1.94 -19.83
C TYR A 91 -7.39 -0.95 -20.96
N ASP A 92 -6.32 -0.28 -21.35
CA ASP A 92 -6.33 0.68 -22.46
C ASP A 92 -6.19 -0.05 -23.80
N ARG A 93 -7.26 -0.01 -24.58
CA ARG A 93 -7.33 -0.59 -25.93
C ARG A 93 -7.26 0.47 -27.01
N MET A 94 -7.11 1.74 -26.66
CA MET A 94 -7.09 2.82 -27.63
C MET A 94 -5.92 2.64 -28.61
N TYR A 95 -6.21 2.79 -29.86
CA TYR A 95 -5.22 2.66 -30.96
C TYR A 95 -4.44 1.33 -30.98
N GLY A 96 -4.99 0.27 -30.36
CA GLY A 96 -4.34 -1.04 -30.29
C GLY A 96 -3.22 -1.11 -29.23
N LEU A 97 -3.21 -0.20 -28.25
CA LEU A 97 -2.20 -0.15 -27.20
C LEU A 97 -2.21 -1.43 -26.35
N ASN A 98 -3.40 -1.88 -25.91
CA ASN A 98 -3.62 -3.12 -25.17
C ASN A 98 -2.76 -3.28 -23.91
N LEU A 99 -2.63 -2.21 -23.14
CA LEU A 99 -1.85 -2.15 -21.90
C LEU A 99 -2.76 -2.02 -20.68
N TYR A 100 -2.32 -2.53 -19.54
CA TYR A 100 -2.93 -2.26 -18.25
C TYR A 100 -2.24 -1.08 -17.56
N ASP A 101 -3.03 -0.10 -17.11
CA ASP A 101 -2.53 1.01 -16.31
C ASP A 101 -2.51 0.63 -14.82
N TYR A 102 -1.30 0.55 -14.24
CA TYR A 102 -1.09 0.31 -12.82
C TYR A 102 -0.79 1.58 -12.03
N GLY A 103 -0.81 2.74 -12.69
CA GLY A 103 -0.50 4.03 -12.11
C GLY A 103 0.98 4.40 -12.29
N ALA A 104 1.89 3.75 -11.58
CA ALA A 104 3.33 4.03 -11.70
C ALA A 104 3.92 3.51 -13.02
N ARG A 105 3.41 2.38 -13.53
CA ARG A 105 3.87 1.75 -14.79
C ARG A 105 2.69 1.21 -15.59
N HIS A 106 2.91 1.04 -16.90
CA HIS A 106 2.01 0.29 -17.76
C HIS A 106 2.50 -1.15 -17.92
N TYR A 107 1.58 -2.10 -17.82
CA TYR A 107 1.87 -3.52 -17.97
C TYR A 107 1.38 -4.04 -19.32
N ASP A 108 2.23 -4.75 -20.02
CA ASP A 108 1.91 -5.40 -21.30
C ASP A 108 1.69 -6.91 -21.10
N PRO A 109 0.44 -7.39 -21.17
CA PRO A 109 0.15 -8.80 -21.03
C PRO A 109 0.61 -9.66 -22.23
N ALA A 110 0.96 -9.05 -23.37
CA ALA A 110 1.47 -9.77 -24.53
C ALA A 110 2.96 -10.08 -24.37
N THR A 111 3.74 -9.16 -23.83
CA THR A 111 5.17 -9.35 -23.56
C THR A 111 5.43 -9.90 -22.15
N LEU A 112 4.38 -9.99 -21.30
CA LEU A 112 4.43 -10.47 -19.91
C LEU A 112 5.33 -9.59 -19.02
N ALA A 113 5.45 -8.31 -19.33
CA ALA A 113 6.43 -7.40 -18.76
C ALA A 113 5.90 -5.99 -18.58
N TRP A 114 6.56 -5.23 -17.72
CA TRP A 114 6.38 -3.79 -17.63
C TRP A 114 6.92 -3.08 -18.86
N THR A 115 6.26 -2.03 -19.33
CA THR A 115 6.74 -1.21 -20.47
C THR A 115 7.86 -0.25 -20.08
N ALA A 116 8.02 0.01 -18.80
CA ALA A 116 9.07 0.84 -18.23
C ALA A 116 9.90 0.07 -17.22
N MET A 117 11.16 0.47 -17.07
CA MET A 117 12.07 -0.08 -16.06
C MET A 117 11.53 0.20 -14.65
N ASP A 118 11.68 -0.77 -13.75
CA ASP A 118 11.38 -0.59 -12.33
C ASP A 118 12.23 0.56 -11.77
N PRO A 119 11.64 1.58 -11.17
CA PRO A 119 12.40 2.64 -10.50
C PRO A 119 13.35 2.11 -9.42
N LEU A 120 13.10 0.90 -8.91
CA LEU A 120 13.92 0.20 -7.92
C LEU A 120 14.88 -0.84 -8.53
N ALA A 121 15.02 -0.91 -9.84
CA ALA A 121 15.81 -1.93 -10.53
C ALA A 121 17.24 -2.08 -9.99
N GLU A 122 17.87 -0.97 -9.60
CA GLU A 122 19.22 -1.00 -9.01
C GLU A 122 19.28 -1.74 -7.67
N LYS A 123 18.13 -2.00 -7.04
CA LYS A 123 18.04 -2.73 -5.76
C LYS A 123 17.78 -4.21 -5.95
N TYR A 124 17.36 -4.63 -7.14
CA TYR A 124 16.92 -6.01 -7.45
C TYR A 124 17.79 -6.68 -8.53
N TYR A 125 19.10 -6.60 -8.41
CA TYR A 125 20.06 -7.17 -9.39
C TYR A 125 19.75 -8.58 -9.91
N PRO A 126 19.16 -9.51 -9.13
CA PRO A 126 18.83 -10.84 -9.66
C PRO A 126 17.56 -10.88 -10.52
N ILE A 127 16.81 -9.80 -10.60
CA ILE A 127 15.50 -9.76 -11.27
C ILE A 127 15.58 -8.77 -12.42
N THR A 128 14.97 -9.13 -13.56
CA THR A 128 14.85 -8.20 -14.68
C THR A 128 14.06 -6.95 -14.27
N PRO A 129 14.53 -5.74 -14.61
CA PRO A 129 13.83 -4.50 -14.31
C PRO A 129 12.41 -4.39 -14.86
N TYR A 130 12.08 -5.23 -15.83
CA TYR A 130 10.78 -5.27 -16.50
C TYR A 130 9.91 -6.46 -16.04
N GLY A 131 10.37 -7.24 -15.06
CA GLY A 131 9.69 -8.46 -14.61
C GLY A 131 8.40 -8.15 -13.86
N TYR A 132 7.28 -8.76 -14.29
CA TYR A 132 6.00 -8.65 -13.61
C TYR A 132 5.86 -9.76 -12.58
N CYS A 133 5.47 -9.40 -11.34
CA CYS A 133 5.18 -10.34 -10.24
C CYS A 133 6.22 -11.45 -10.04
N HIS A 134 7.52 -11.16 -10.25
CA HIS A 134 8.61 -12.13 -10.16
C HIS A 134 8.38 -13.42 -10.98
N SER A 135 7.73 -13.29 -12.13
CA SER A 135 7.32 -14.40 -13.01
C SER A 135 6.32 -15.37 -12.36
N ASN A 136 5.58 -14.95 -11.34
CA ASN A 136 4.55 -15.76 -10.69
C ASN A 136 3.24 -14.97 -10.43
N PRO A 137 2.55 -14.51 -11.48
CA PRO A 137 1.35 -13.67 -11.37
C PRO A 137 0.10 -14.43 -10.89
N VAL A 138 0.18 -15.75 -10.69
CA VAL A 138 -0.91 -16.55 -10.12
C VAL A 138 -0.93 -16.43 -8.58
N MET A 139 0.20 -16.09 -7.99
CA MET A 139 0.34 -15.94 -6.53
C MET A 139 0.51 -14.49 -6.09
N TYR A 140 0.99 -13.62 -6.98
CA TYR A 140 1.34 -12.25 -6.65
C TYR A 140 0.61 -11.25 -7.56
N VAL A 141 0.30 -10.11 -6.97
CA VAL A 141 -0.22 -8.92 -7.66
C VAL A 141 0.73 -7.78 -7.34
N ASP A 142 1.11 -7.00 -8.35
CA ASP A 142 1.70 -5.70 -8.16
C ASP A 142 0.57 -4.67 -8.25
N GLU A 143 0.13 -4.12 -7.13
CA GLU A 143 -1.10 -3.32 -7.11
C GLU A 143 -0.98 -1.95 -7.78
N ASN A 144 0.21 -1.35 -7.80
CA ASN A 144 0.42 0.00 -8.33
C ASN A 144 1.65 0.13 -9.21
N GLY A 145 2.38 -0.93 -9.45
CA GLY A 145 3.68 -0.85 -10.11
C GLY A 145 4.78 -0.22 -9.24
N ASP A 146 4.56 -0.12 -7.92
CA ASP A 146 5.49 0.37 -6.90
C ASP A 146 5.37 -0.44 -5.61
N SER A 147 6.05 -0.04 -4.51
CA SER A 147 6.15 -0.87 -3.31
C SER A 147 6.21 -0.04 -2.03
N THR A 148 5.45 -0.49 -1.02
CA THR A 148 5.54 0.04 0.35
C THR A 148 6.87 -0.30 1.01
N ARG A 149 7.49 0.66 1.69
CA ARG A 149 8.73 0.46 2.43
C ARG A 149 8.51 0.58 3.92
N VAL A 150 9.08 -0.37 4.65
CA VAL A 150 9.17 -0.37 6.11
C VAL A 150 10.62 -0.16 6.51
N TYR A 151 10.85 0.81 7.37
CA TYR A 151 12.16 1.16 7.90
C TYR A 151 12.22 0.80 9.37
N THR A 152 13.32 0.17 9.78
CA THR A 152 13.57 -0.17 11.18
C THR A 152 14.95 0.34 11.58
N GLU A 153 15.02 1.12 12.64
CA GLU A 153 16.25 1.56 13.30
C GLU A 153 16.33 0.82 14.64
N THR A 154 17.49 0.23 14.95
CA THR A 154 17.67 -0.58 16.17
C THR A 154 18.61 0.05 17.19
N ASN A 155 19.12 1.25 16.92
CA ASN A 155 19.99 1.99 17.84
C ASN A 155 19.16 2.55 19.00
N SER A 156 19.69 2.44 20.23
CA SER A 156 19.00 2.87 21.46
C SER A 156 17.64 2.18 21.63
N LEU A 157 16.55 2.94 21.79
CA LEU A 157 15.18 2.42 21.84
C LEU A 157 14.66 1.98 20.47
N GLY A 158 15.32 2.43 19.41
CA GLY A 158 14.95 2.18 18.03
C GLY A 158 13.74 2.97 17.57
N HIS A 159 13.47 2.89 16.27
CA HIS A 159 12.29 3.49 15.65
C HIS A 159 11.86 2.70 14.42
N THR A 160 10.56 2.72 14.13
CA THR A 160 9.99 2.11 12.92
C THR A 160 9.08 3.12 12.23
N TRP A 161 9.24 3.26 10.92
CA TRP A 161 8.39 4.11 10.09
C TRP A 161 8.20 3.47 8.73
N MET A 162 7.38 4.08 7.88
CA MET A 162 7.08 3.56 6.56
C MET A 162 7.02 4.65 5.51
N SER A 163 7.21 4.29 4.26
CA SER A 163 6.91 5.14 3.11
C SER A 163 6.17 4.37 2.04
N ILE A 164 5.43 5.12 1.24
CA ILE A 164 4.75 4.69 0.02
C ILE A 164 5.16 5.61 -1.11
N GLY A 165 4.94 5.16 -2.34
CA GLY A 165 5.30 5.93 -3.54
C GLY A 165 6.80 6.14 -3.69
N GLU A 166 7.18 6.86 -4.74
CA GLU A 166 8.57 7.11 -5.11
C GLU A 166 8.78 8.52 -5.67
N GLY A 167 10.05 8.85 -5.90
CA GLY A 167 10.41 10.08 -6.58
C GLY A 167 9.81 11.32 -5.91
N ASN A 168 8.98 12.06 -6.62
CA ASN A 168 8.32 13.26 -6.11
C ASN A 168 7.00 12.95 -5.39
N ASP A 169 6.45 11.77 -5.60
CA ASP A 169 5.17 11.34 -5.03
C ASP A 169 5.34 10.54 -3.73
N ILE A 170 6.59 10.42 -3.25
CA ILE A 170 6.89 9.72 -2.00
C ILE A 170 6.18 10.37 -0.81
N ILE A 171 5.53 9.54 0.01
CA ILE A 171 4.94 9.92 1.28
C ILE A 171 5.60 9.11 2.38
N VAL A 172 6.02 9.76 3.45
CA VAL A 172 6.57 9.11 4.64
C VAL A 172 5.61 9.30 5.79
N TYR A 173 5.31 8.20 6.48
CA TYR A 173 4.55 8.17 7.72
C TYR A 173 5.42 7.71 8.87
N SER A 174 5.43 8.48 9.94
CA SER A 174 6.19 8.16 11.15
C SER A 174 5.37 8.47 12.38
N TYR A 175 5.06 7.46 13.16
CA TYR A 175 4.31 7.59 14.41
C TYR A 175 5.24 7.49 15.60
N GLY A 176 5.04 8.35 16.60
CA GLY A 176 5.87 8.29 17.80
C GLY A 176 5.53 9.36 18.83
N ARG A 177 6.24 9.29 19.95
CA ARG A 177 6.24 10.32 20.96
C ARG A 177 7.37 11.31 20.65
N TYR A 178 7.04 12.44 20.08
CA TYR A 178 8.02 13.47 19.72
C TYR A 178 8.15 14.60 20.77
N ASN A 179 7.70 14.37 22.00
CA ASN A 179 7.80 15.35 23.08
C ASN A 179 9.27 15.50 23.52
N GLY A 180 9.95 16.50 23.00
CA GLY A 180 11.03 17.25 23.60
C GLY A 180 12.14 16.49 24.31
N THR A 181 12.87 15.62 23.60
CA THR A 181 14.22 15.23 23.96
C THR A 181 15.29 15.95 23.10
N ASP A 182 14.91 17.04 22.43
CA ASP A 182 15.92 17.89 21.80
C ASP A 182 16.80 18.47 22.89
N LYS A 183 18.08 18.11 22.83
CA LYS A 183 19.14 18.58 23.70
C LYS A 183 19.20 20.12 23.67
N GLY A 184 18.47 20.78 24.57
CA GLY A 184 18.44 22.23 24.61
C GLY A 184 17.48 22.85 25.62
N GLN A 185 16.46 22.18 26.07
CA GLN A 185 15.60 22.68 27.14
C GLN A 185 16.11 22.24 28.52
N LYS A 186 17.02 23.02 29.07
CA LYS A 186 17.24 23.08 30.52
C LYS A 186 15.97 23.61 31.16
N GLY A 187 15.24 22.75 31.85
CA GLY A 187 14.21 23.17 32.80
C GLY A 187 12.79 22.91 32.33
N LYS A 188 12.41 21.71 32.29
CA LYS A 188 11.24 21.01 32.75
C LYS A 188 11.27 19.59 32.17
N SER A 189 12.09 18.76 32.75
CA SER A 189 11.86 17.33 32.71
C SER A 189 10.54 17.09 33.47
N SER A 190 9.44 17.23 32.80
CA SER A 190 8.25 16.55 33.25
C SER A 190 8.60 15.08 33.16
N GLY A 191 8.93 14.52 34.30
CA GLY A 191 9.18 13.14 34.63
C GLY A 191 9.57 12.22 33.47
N THR A 192 10.59 11.52 33.67
CA THR A 192 11.13 10.34 32.98
C THR A 192 10.09 9.26 32.60
N ASN A 193 8.85 9.61 32.34
CA ASN A 193 7.85 8.68 31.88
C ASN A 193 7.94 8.53 30.36
N LEU A 194 8.96 7.79 29.89
CA LEU A 194 9.12 7.36 28.50
C LEU A 194 7.95 6.48 28.03
N SER A 195 7.09 6.03 28.95
CA SER A 195 6.05 5.05 28.68
C SER A 195 4.79 5.62 28.06
N ASN A 196 4.44 6.89 28.35
CA ASN A 196 3.18 7.49 27.90
C ASN A 196 3.40 8.92 27.38
N GLY A 197 2.56 9.37 26.44
CA GLY A 197 2.57 10.72 25.92
C GLY A 197 1.62 10.91 24.77
N GLN A 198 1.72 12.05 24.09
CA GLN A 198 0.96 12.31 22.88
C GLN A 198 1.46 11.41 21.75
N GLY A 199 0.57 10.66 21.12
CA GLY A 199 0.83 9.89 19.92
C GLY A 199 0.76 10.80 18.70
N VAL A 200 1.92 11.17 18.17
CA VAL A 200 2.03 12.09 17.04
C VAL A 200 2.29 11.30 15.77
N LEU A 201 1.42 11.46 14.79
CA LEU A 201 1.63 10.97 13.44
C LEU A 201 2.22 12.09 12.59
N LEU A 202 3.39 11.83 12.02
CA LEU A 202 4.04 12.67 11.02
C LEU A 202 3.71 12.17 9.63
N ARG A 203 3.42 13.11 8.73
CA ARG A 203 3.17 12.87 7.30
C ARG A 203 4.00 13.85 6.49
N PHE A 204 4.95 13.34 5.73
CA PHE A 204 5.79 14.16 4.84
C PHE A 204 5.56 13.74 3.40
N THR A 205 5.59 14.70 2.47
CA THR A 205 5.43 14.45 1.04
C THR A 205 6.61 15.01 0.25
N GLY A 206 6.90 14.42 -0.89
CA GLY A 206 7.88 14.92 -1.85
C GLY A 206 9.23 15.28 -1.24
N LYS A 207 9.65 16.54 -1.36
CA LYS A 207 10.95 17.01 -0.85
C LYS A 207 11.11 16.87 0.67
N GLU A 208 10.05 17.08 1.44
CA GLU A 208 10.11 16.93 2.91
C GLU A 208 10.29 15.46 3.30
N ALA A 209 9.62 14.54 2.60
CA ALA A 209 9.79 13.10 2.77
C ALA A 209 11.23 12.66 2.48
N LYS A 210 11.81 13.11 1.37
CA LYS A 210 13.22 12.85 1.01
C LYS A 210 14.19 13.36 2.07
N ASN A 211 13.97 14.57 2.57
CA ASN A 211 14.79 15.15 3.63
C ASN A 211 14.70 14.35 4.93
N TYR A 212 13.47 13.90 5.29
CA TYR A 212 13.28 13.06 6.48
C TYR A 212 14.04 11.73 6.35
N LEU A 213 13.94 11.06 5.21
CA LEU A 213 14.65 9.80 4.96
C LEU A 213 16.16 9.98 4.98
N ALA A 214 16.69 11.06 4.38
CA ALA A 214 18.11 11.38 4.42
C ALA A 214 18.62 11.63 5.85
N ASP A 215 17.86 12.35 6.67
CA ASP A 215 18.18 12.60 8.07
C ASP A 215 18.17 11.31 8.93
N LYS A 216 17.38 10.32 8.54
CA LYS A 216 17.23 9.05 9.25
C LYS A 216 18.15 7.94 8.76
N ASN A 217 18.80 8.12 7.60
CA ASN A 217 19.72 7.14 7.04
C ASN A 217 21.02 7.08 7.87
N LYS A 218 21.04 6.22 8.88
CA LYS A 218 22.12 6.06 9.86
C LYS A 218 22.47 4.59 10.07
N ASP A 219 23.60 4.33 10.70
CA ASP A 219 23.99 2.99 11.11
C ASP A 219 22.92 2.31 11.96
N GLY A 220 22.67 1.04 11.70
CA GLY A 220 21.63 0.24 12.37
C GLY A 220 20.24 0.33 11.75
N MET A 221 20.06 1.10 10.68
CA MET A 221 18.85 1.14 9.91
C MET A 221 18.79 -0.03 8.90
N SER A 222 17.62 -0.61 8.74
CA SER A 222 17.31 -1.54 7.65
C SER A 222 16.02 -1.11 6.98
N THR A 223 15.99 -1.22 5.66
CA THR A 223 14.82 -0.96 4.83
C THR A 223 14.31 -2.27 4.26
N PHE A 224 13.01 -2.49 4.37
CA PHE A 224 12.31 -3.64 3.79
C PHE A 224 11.24 -3.14 2.84
N VAL A 225 11.15 -3.78 1.69
CA VAL A 225 10.11 -3.51 0.70
C VAL A 225 9.04 -4.58 0.84
N ILE A 226 7.79 -4.16 0.97
CA ILE A 226 6.60 -4.99 1.07
C ILE A 226 5.85 -4.85 -0.26
N THR A 227 5.63 -5.96 -0.95
CA THR A 227 5.10 -5.95 -2.32
C THR A 227 3.69 -6.53 -2.44
N ASP A 228 3.09 -6.97 -1.34
CA ASP A 228 1.76 -7.56 -1.30
C ASP A 228 0.71 -6.64 -0.66
N VAL A 229 0.94 -5.33 -0.74
CA VAL A 229 0.00 -4.30 -0.26
C VAL A 229 -0.09 -3.15 -1.26
N SER A 230 -1.26 -2.54 -1.32
CA SER A 230 -1.50 -1.34 -2.12
C SER A 230 -1.03 -0.09 -1.39
N ASP A 231 -0.18 0.70 -2.04
CA ASP A 231 0.22 2.02 -1.55
C ASP A 231 -1.00 2.94 -1.39
N ASN A 232 -1.96 2.89 -2.32
CA ASN A 232 -3.21 3.65 -2.23
C ASN A 232 -4.06 3.23 -1.03
N TYR A 233 -4.14 1.92 -0.75
CA TYR A 233 -4.87 1.45 0.42
C TYR A 233 -4.21 1.93 1.72
N ILE A 234 -2.88 1.79 1.81
CA ILE A 234 -2.11 2.29 2.96
C ILE A 234 -2.26 3.80 3.10
N GLN A 235 -2.17 4.55 1.99
CA GLN A 235 -2.38 6.00 2.00
C GLN A 235 -3.74 6.34 2.56
N ASN A 236 -4.81 5.77 2.03
CA ASN A 236 -6.17 6.03 2.48
C ASN A 236 -6.36 5.68 3.97
N LEU A 237 -5.80 4.56 4.42
CA LEU A 237 -5.88 4.12 5.81
C LEU A 237 -5.16 5.11 6.75
N VAL A 238 -3.92 5.48 6.42
CA VAL A 238 -3.08 6.32 7.29
C VAL A 238 -3.48 7.79 7.17
N ASP A 239 -3.84 8.28 5.99
CA ASP A 239 -4.35 9.64 5.79
C ASP A 239 -5.67 9.86 6.53
N LYS A 240 -6.56 8.86 6.56
CA LYS A 240 -7.77 8.92 7.38
C LYS A 240 -7.45 9.09 8.88
N LEU A 241 -6.43 8.42 9.38
CA LEU A 241 -5.95 8.61 10.75
C LEU A 241 -5.32 10.00 10.93
N PHE A 242 -4.47 10.42 10.01
CA PHE A 242 -3.79 11.72 10.07
C PHE A 242 -4.79 12.87 10.08
N PHE A 243 -5.77 12.86 9.18
CA PHE A 243 -6.79 13.92 9.06
C PHE A 243 -7.97 13.76 10.02
N SER A 244 -8.03 12.69 10.83
CA SER A 244 -9.04 12.54 11.88
C SER A 244 -8.88 13.58 13.02
N SER A 245 -7.70 14.18 13.11
CA SER A 245 -7.37 15.19 14.11
C SER A 245 -6.61 16.35 13.46
N SER A 246 -6.91 17.57 13.88
CA SER A 246 -6.12 18.77 13.56
C SER A 246 -5.30 19.26 14.76
N LYS A 247 -5.28 18.47 15.85
CA LYS A 247 -4.62 18.86 17.09
C LYS A 247 -3.09 18.78 16.91
N LEU A 248 -2.42 19.91 17.12
CA LEU A 248 -0.97 20.02 17.04
C LEU A 248 -0.31 19.50 18.31
N PRO A 249 0.93 18.97 18.21
CA PRO A 249 1.74 18.63 19.38
C PRO A 249 2.00 19.83 20.29
N ASP A 250 1.98 19.59 21.60
CA ASP A 250 2.17 20.67 22.60
C ASP A 250 3.56 21.32 22.56
N ASN A 251 4.56 20.65 21.95
CA ASN A 251 5.90 21.18 21.79
C ASN A 251 6.24 21.41 20.32
N PRO A 252 6.05 22.62 19.77
CA PRO A 252 6.32 22.93 18.37
C PRO A 252 7.81 23.09 18.01
N GLN A 253 8.74 22.88 18.93
CA GLN A 253 10.16 23.13 18.70
C GLN A 253 10.90 22.01 17.94
N SER A 254 10.26 20.88 17.65
CA SER A 254 10.86 19.90 16.77
C SER A 254 10.90 20.40 15.34
N LYS A 255 12.04 20.25 14.66
CA LYS A 255 12.17 20.60 13.23
C LYS A 255 11.16 19.88 12.33
N TYR A 256 10.52 18.84 12.85
CA TYR A 256 9.50 18.04 12.15
C TYR A 256 8.07 18.54 12.40
N TYR A 257 7.84 19.45 13.34
CA TYR A 257 6.50 19.91 13.70
C TYR A 257 6.11 21.14 12.92
N LYS A 258 5.51 20.92 11.77
CA LYS A 258 4.73 21.92 11.06
C LYS A 258 3.26 21.56 11.15
N SER A 259 2.40 22.54 11.15
CA SER A 259 0.93 22.35 11.20
C SER A 259 0.39 21.46 10.07
N THR A 260 1.13 21.35 8.97
CA THR A 260 0.76 20.55 7.79
C THR A 260 1.31 19.12 7.84
N SER A 261 2.20 18.80 8.77
CA SER A 261 2.92 17.53 8.76
C SER A 261 2.95 16.77 10.08
N ALA A 262 2.29 17.28 11.14
CA ALA A 262 2.29 16.63 12.46
C ALA A 262 0.94 16.81 13.18
N HIS A 263 0.23 15.71 13.44
CA HIS A 263 -1.01 15.71 14.19
C HIS A 263 -0.97 14.71 15.35
N ILE A 264 -1.60 15.08 16.48
CA ILE A 264 -1.86 14.14 17.58
C ILE A 264 -3.07 13.32 17.19
N ILE A 265 -2.90 12.01 17.05
CA ILE A 265 -3.99 11.11 16.67
C ILE A 265 -4.54 10.32 17.85
N ASP A 266 -3.71 10.07 18.88
CA ASP A 266 -4.08 9.30 20.06
C ASP A 266 -3.08 9.51 21.22
N ASN A 267 -3.04 8.55 22.16
CA ASN A 267 -2.05 8.47 23.23
C ASN A 267 -0.99 7.44 22.92
N TYR A 268 0.27 7.86 22.87
CA TYR A 268 1.41 6.97 22.75
C TYR A 268 1.62 6.16 24.03
N ILE A 269 1.76 4.84 23.89
CA ILE A 269 2.04 3.91 24.99
C ILE A 269 3.15 2.98 24.54
N LEU A 270 4.33 3.07 25.15
CA LEU A 270 5.55 2.36 24.73
C LEU A 270 5.35 0.85 24.52
N TRP A 271 4.53 0.20 25.34
CA TRP A 271 4.33 -1.25 25.32
C TRP A 271 3.18 -1.73 24.45
N ASN A 272 2.33 -0.85 23.95
CA ASN A 272 1.12 -1.27 23.23
C ASN A 272 0.73 -0.38 22.04
N ASN A 273 1.07 0.91 22.06
CA ASN A 273 0.74 1.86 21.03
C ASN A 273 1.96 2.74 20.73
N ASN A 274 2.88 2.24 19.93
CA ASN A 274 4.16 2.86 19.60
C ASN A 274 4.44 2.81 18.10
N CYS A 275 5.58 3.31 17.66
CA CYS A 275 5.96 3.36 16.25
C CYS A 275 5.94 1.98 15.56
N THR A 276 6.37 0.92 16.25
CA THR A 276 6.43 -0.43 15.67
C THR A 276 5.07 -1.10 15.62
N THR A 277 4.25 -0.92 16.68
CA THR A 277 2.88 -1.42 16.66
C THR A 277 2.04 -0.73 15.60
N PHE A 278 2.22 0.59 15.43
CA PHE A 278 1.54 1.36 14.38
C PHE A 278 1.84 0.79 12.98
N VAL A 279 3.11 0.61 12.64
CA VAL A 279 3.48 0.04 11.33
C VAL A 279 2.98 -1.40 11.19
N SER A 280 3.04 -2.23 12.26
CA SER A 280 2.50 -3.59 12.24
C SER A 280 1.00 -3.59 11.94
N ASP A 281 0.25 -2.72 12.62
CA ASP A 281 -1.20 -2.63 12.47
C ASP A 281 -1.59 -2.14 11.07
N VAL A 282 -0.88 -1.16 10.52
CA VAL A 282 -1.11 -0.67 9.15
C VAL A 282 -0.88 -1.79 8.13
N ILE A 283 0.27 -2.47 8.17
CA ILE A 283 0.61 -3.57 7.25
C ILE A 283 -0.38 -4.74 7.38
N ASN A 284 -0.74 -5.12 8.60
CA ASN A 284 -1.69 -6.20 8.84
C ASN A 284 -3.11 -5.86 8.37
N ASN A 285 -3.56 -4.61 8.57
CA ASN A 285 -4.87 -4.14 8.13
C ASN A 285 -4.93 -3.98 6.60
N ALA A 286 -3.80 -3.69 5.96
CA ALA A 286 -3.68 -3.68 4.51
C ALA A 286 -3.75 -5.08 3.87
N GLY A 287 -3.88 -6.13 4.68
CA GLY A 287 -4.04 -7.49 4.17
C GLY A 287 -2.73 -8.24 3.89
N SER A 288 -1.57 -7.59 4.10
CA SER A 288 -0.26 -8.21 3.85
C SER A 288 -0.06 -9.53 4.59
N ASN A 289 0.65 -10.42 3.94
CA ASN A 289 1.20 -11.63 4.55
C ASN A 289 2.65 -11.47 5.03
N SER A 290 3.27 -10.31 4.81
CA SER A 290 4.66 -10.04 5.16
C SER A 290 4.95 -10.12 6.66
N LEU A 291 3.95 -9.91 7.51
CA LEU A 291 4.03 -10.06 8.96
C LEU A 291 3.34 -11.35 9.47
N VAL A 292 3.08 -12.31 8.60
CA VAL A 292 2.50 -13.60 9.01
C VAL A 292 3.61 -14.55 9.47
N GLY A 293 3.49 -15.01 10.69
CA GLY A 293 4.39 -16.00 11.30
C GLY A 293 3.67 -17.28 11.69
N TYR A 294 4.45 -18.25 12.12
CA TYR A 294 3.94 -19.51 12.64
C TYR A 294 4.12 -19.56 14.16
N THR A 295 3.06 -19.84 14.88
CA THR A 295 3.09 -20.07 16.32
C THR A 295 2.85 -21.54 16.58
N MET A 296 3.79 -22.20 17.27
CA MET A 296 3.64 -23.58 17.69
C MET A 296 2.96 -23.61 19.06
N TYR A 297 1.87 -24.33 19.15
CA TYR A 297 1.19 -24.61 20.39
C TYR A 297 1.36 -26.11 20.69
N THR A 298 1.92 -26.43 21.86
CA THR A 298 2.00 -27.80 22.34
C THR A 298 0.98 -27.97 23.47
N ASN A 299 0.03 -28.87 23.27
CA ASN A 299 -0.97 -29.16 24.28
C ASN A 299 -0.36 -29.93 25.48
N PRO A 300 -1.07 -30.09 26.61
CA PRO A 300 -0.58 -30.82 27.77
C PRO A 300 -0.26 -32.32 27.53
N TYR A 301 -0.71 -32.85 26.38
CA TYR A 301 -0.44 -34.22 25.95
C TYR A 301 0.77 -34.34 25.02
N GLY A 302 1.52 -33.23 24.83
CA GLY A 302 2.72 -33.20 23.98
C GLY A 302 2.46 -33.11 22.49
N ILE A 303 1.21 -32.92 22.04
CA ILE A 303 0.87 -32.76 20.64
C ILE A 303 1.11 -31.29 20.25
N SER A 304 2.01 -31.07 19.30
CA SER A 304 2.32 -29.74 18.76
C SER A 304 1.50 -29.44 17.51
N THR A 305 0.83 -28.31 17.51
CA THR A 305 0.08 -27.80 16.36
C THR A 305 0.64 -26.42 15.99
N THR A 306 0.87 -26.21 14.71
CA THR A 306 1.38 -24.92 14.21
C THR A 306 0.24 -24.11 13.63
N TYR A 307 0.07 -22.91 14.14
CA TYR A 307 -0.93 -21.95 13.66
C TYR A 307 -0.26 -20.80 12.91
N ARG A 308 -0.83 -20.45 11.76
CA ARG A 308 -0.44 -19.27 11.01
C ARG A 308 -1.19 -18.06 11.57
N SER A 309 -0.47 -16.99 11.94
CA SER A 309 -1.09 -15.79 12.50
C SER A 309 -0.32 -14.53 12.08
N LYS A 310 -1.07 -13.42 11.97
CA LYS A 310 -0.49 -12.10 11.79
C LYS A 310 0.25 -11.69 13.06
N GLN A 311 1.50 -11.27 12.90
CA GLN A 311 2.35 -10.83 14.02
C GLN A 311 2.19 -9.33 14.23
N ARG A 312 2.14 -8.91 15.49
CA ARG A 312 2.17 -7.51 15.91
C ARG A 312 3.41 -7.26 16.75
N PHE A 313 4.31 -6.47 16.23
CA PHE A 313 5.60 -6.23 16.89
C PHE A 313 5.54 -5.00 17.80
N ILE A 314 6.20 -5.08 18.96
CA ILE A 314 6.26 -4.01 19.95
C ILE A 314 7.57 -3.22 19.84
N ASN A 315 8.66 -3.84 19.39
CA ASN A 315 9.93 -3.15 19.24
C ASN A 315 10.55 -3.32 17.86
N PRO A 316 11.32 -2.32 17.40
CA PRO A 316 11.92 -2.32 16.07
C PRO A 316 12.86 -3.48 15.80
N ARG A 317 13.63 -3.93 16.82
CA ARG A 317 14.60 -5.03 16.69
C ARG A 317 13.90 -6.37 16.40
N SER A 318 12.80 -6.67 17.10
CA SER A 318 12.01 -7.86 16.84
C SER A 318 11.41 -7.87 15.45
N MET A 319 10.85 -6.72 15.02
CA MET A 319 10.32 -6.56 13.67
C MET A 319 11.40 -6.69 12.61
N GLN A 320 12.55 -6.04 12.81
CA GLN A 320 13.68 -6.13 11.89
C GLN A 320 14.17 -7.58 11.73
N SER A 321 14.36 -8.30 12.83
CA SER A 321 14.80 -9.69 12.81
C SER A 321 13.81 -10.59 12.07
N PHE A 322 12.53 -10.37 12.30
CA PHE A 322 11.47 -11.10 11.62
C PHE A 322 11.46 -10.81 10.11
N LEU A 323 11.50 -9.53 9.71
CA LEU A 323 11.52 -9.14 8.30
C LEU A 323 12.78 -9.62 7.58
N ILE A 324 13.95 -9.66 8.26
CA ILE A 324 15.17 -10.28 7.71
C ILE A 324 14.94 -11.78 7.44
N GLN A 325 14.26 -12.49 8.34
CA GLN A 325 13.93 -13.89 8.13
C GLN A 325 12.94 -14.07 6.97
N GLN A 326 11.89 -13.26 6.94
CA GLN A 326 10.89 -13.28 5.85
C GLN A 326 11.56 -13.03 4.48
N SER A 327 12.44 -12.04 4.39
CA SER A 327 13.12 -11.69 3.13
C SER A 327 14.04 -12.79 2.57
N LYS A 328 14.35 -13.84 3.36
CA LYS A 328 15.12 -15.01 2.90
C LYS A 328 14.24 -16.14 2.36
N HIS A 329 12.98 -16.18 2.75
CA HIS A 329 12.10 -17.33 2.52
C HIS A 329 10.80 -17.00 1.81
N HIS A 330 10.44 -15.71 1.71
CA HIS A 330 9.18 -15.23 1.13
C HIS A 330 9.42 -14.15 0.10
N ASN A 331 8.63 -14.17 -0.98
CA ASN A 331 8.81 -13.28 -2.11
C ASN A 331 8.09 -11.93 -1.97
N ASN A 332 7.34 -11.71 -0.88
CA ASN A 332 6.62 -10.47 -0.63
C ASN A 332 7.35 -9.49 0.31
N VAL A 333 8.56 -9.84 0.74
CA VAL A 333 9.42 -8.98 1.58
C VAL A 333 10.83 -9.02 1.05
N TYR A 334 11.43 -7.86 0.78
CA TYR A 334 12.81 -7.74 0.35
C TYR A 334 13.56 -6.80 1.29
N LYS A 335 14.75 -7.19 1.71
CA LYS A 335 15.67 -6.28 2.39
C LYS A 335 16.40 -5.44 1.36
N SER A 336 16.19 -4.13 1.38
CA SER A 336 16.97 -3.19 0.58
C SER A 336 18.41 -3.14 1.12
N LYS A 337 19.38 -3.06 0.22
CA LYS A 337 20.80 -2.87 0.55
C LYS A 337 21.10 -1.45 0.99
#